data_311841d34a53c173a3769913d08af1df
#
_entry.id   311841d34a53c173a3769913d08af1df
#
_cell.length_a   1.000
_cell.length_b   1.000
_cell.length_c   1.000
_cell.angle_alpha   90.00
_cell.angle_beta   90.00
_cell.angle_gamma   90.00
#
_symmetry.space_group_name_H-M   'P 1'
#
loop_
_entity.id
_entity.type
_entity.pdbx_description
1 polymer ?
#
loop_
_entity_poly.entity_id
_entity_poly.type
_entity_poly.pdbx_seq_one_letter_code
_entity_poly.pdbx_strand_id
1 'polypeptide(L)'
;MSADDGRQTREERERADAAREDRNAREAAIVSLLNHQYICGLRDNLRTRWHWYMLFEYVNGGQMLDYIISHGKLKEKQARKFARQIASAVDYCHRNSIVHRDLKIENILISKTGDIKIIDFGLSNLFSPEEDRKLKTYCGSLYFAAPELLQARPYTGPEVDVWSFGVVLFVLVCGKVPFDDQYMPALHQKIKKGAVDYPNWLSSGKCSPGNPVIIAPPPANTWHRMQASHLADAGDRSEAARLNARGHEPPLDAQGIQRPTRELSPPA
;
A
#
# COMPACT_ATOMS: atom_id res chain seq x y z
N MET A 1 3.69 -42.91 -20.62
CA MET A 1 3.46 -41.50 -20.24
C MET A 1 3.02 -41.51 -18.79
N SER A 2 3.97 -41.29 -17.88
CA SER A 2 3.78 -41.29 -16.46
C SER A 2 3.12 -39.97 -16.07
N ALA A 3 1.93 -40.02 -15.48
CA ALA A 3 1.31 -38.86 -14.82
C ALA A 3 2.15 -38.54 -13.58
N ASP A 4 2.92 -37.51 -13.66
CA ASP A 4 3.60 -36.90 -12.52
C ASP A 4 2.49 -36.27 -11.64
N ASP A 5 2.10 -37.05 -10.62
CA ASP A 5 1.06 -36.69 -9.66
C ASP A 5 1.67 -35.62 -8.74
N GLY A 6 1.31 -34.33 -8.96
CA GLY A 6 1.84 -33.15 -8.31
C GLY A 6 1.62 -33.08 -6.80
N ARG A 7 1.95 -34.11 -6.08
CA ARG A 7 2.01 -34.17 -4.60
C ARG A 7 3.27 -33.48 -4.14
N GLN A 8 3.11 -32.30 -3.58
CA GLN A 8 4.18 -31.63 -2.83
C GLN A 8 4.80 -32.60 -1.82
N THR A 9 6.13 -32.68 -1.82
CA THR A 9 6.87 -33.48 -0.84
C THR A 9 6.61 -32.94 0.58
N ARG A 10 6.82 -33.78 1.59
CA ARG A 10 6.71 -33.38 2.99
C ARG A 10 7.59 -32.16 3.31
N GLU A 11 8.80 -32.13 2.79
CA GLU A 11 9.75 -31.02 2.96
C GLU A 11 9.26 -29.73 2.33
N GLU A 12 8.65 -29.79 1.15
CA GLU A 12 8.07 -28.62 0.46
C GLU A 12 6.91 -28.01 1.27
N ARG A 13 6.07 -28.86 1.87
CA ARG A 13 4.97 -28.41 2.75
C ARG A 13 5.50 -27.77 4.01
N GLU A 14 6.48 -28.39 4.69
CA GLU A 14 7.10 -27.84 5.89
C GLU A 14 7.77 -26.49 5.61
N ARG A 15 8.45 -26.33 4.47
CA ARG A 15 9.04 -25.04 4.02
C ARG A 15 7.97 -23.98 3.72
N ALA A 16 6.86 -24.38 3.05
CA ALA A 16 5.76 -23.47 2.74
C ALA A 16 5.05 -23.01 4.02
N ASP A 17 4.85 -23.90 4.99
CA ASP A 17 4.23 -23.57 6.28
C ASP A 17 5.13 -22.63 7.10
N ALA A 18 6.43 -22.87 7.17
CA ALA A 18 7.39 -21.98 7.82
C ALA A 18 7.41 -20.59 7.17
N ALA A 19 7.45 -20.53 5.84
CA ALA A 19 7.41 -19.25 5.11
C ALA A 19 6.10 -18.48 5.30
N ARG A 20 4.97 -19.19 5.48
CA ARG A 20 3.68 -18.59 5.80
C ARG A 20 3.67 -18.05 7.23
N GLU A 21 4.22 -18.78 8.18
CA GLU A 21 4.33 -18.35 9.57
C GLU A 21 5.20 -17.09 9.70
N ASP A 22 6.36 -17.05 9.05
CA ASP A 22 7.24 -15.88 9.01
C ASP A 22 6.55 -14.65 8.42
N ARG A 23 5.73 -14.83 7.37
CA ARG A 23 4.97 -13.76 6.77
C ARG A 23 3.91 -13.22 7.72
N ASN A 24 3.13 -14.09 8.37
CA ASN A 24 2.10 -13.69 9.33
C ASN A 24 2.71 -12.97 10.54
N ALA A 25 3.84 -13.48 11.06
CA ALA A 25 4.57 -12.85 12.15
C ALA A 25 5.08 -11.44 11.77
N ARG A 26 5.60 -11.30 10.55
CA ARG A 26 6.06 -10.00 10.02
C ARG A 26 4.91 -9.02 9.83
N GLU A 27 3.81 -9.45 9.24
CA GLU A 27 2.62 -8.63 9.09
C GLU A 27 2.11 -8.12 10.43
N ALA A 28 1.93 -9.02 11.40
CA ALA A 28 1.49 -8.66 12.74
C ALA A 28 2.44 -7.66 13.42
N ALA A 29 3.76 -7.86 13.28
CA ALA A 29 4.77 -6.95 13.82
C ALA A 29 4.67 -5.56 13.18
N ILE A 30 4.61 -5.49 11.83
CA ILE A 30 4.50 -4.23 11.10
C ILE A 30 3.22 -3.49 11.49
N VAL A 31 2.06 -4.15 11.45
CA VAL A 31 0.79 -3.49 11.74
C VAL A 31 0.70 -3.04 13.21
N SER A 32 1.35 -3.74 14.13
CA SER A 32 1.42 -3.33 15.54
C SER A 32 2.17 -2.01 15.75
N LEU A 33 3.08 -1.65 14.85
CA LEU A 33 3.84 -0.39 14.89
C LEU A 33 3.06 0.78 14.27
N LEU A 34 2.06 0.48 13.44
CA LEU A 34 1.32 1.50 12.69
C LEU A 34 0.17 2.07 13.53
N ASN A 35 0.18 3.39 13.71
CA ASN A 35 -0.90 4.12 14.36
C ASN A 35 -1.20 5.40 13.58
N HIS A 36 -2.13 5.30 12.62
CA HIS A 36 -2.48 6.41 11.74
C HIS A 36 -3.98 6.40 11.43
N GLN A 37 -4.61 7.58 11.35
CA GLN A 37 -6.06 7.73 11.17
C GLN A 37 -6.60 7.08 9.88
N TYR A 38 -5.76 6.93 8.84
CA TYR A 38 -6.14 6.33 7.54
C TYR A 38 -5.54 4.96 7.31
N ILE A 39 -5.02 4.31 8.34
CA ILE A 39 -4.60 2.91 8.34
C ILE A 39 -5.49 2.15 9.30
N CYS A 40 -5.92 0.94 8.93
CA CYS A 40 -6.73 0.09 9.78
C CYS A 40 -5.91 -0.38 10.98
N GLY A 41 -6.33 0.00 12.18
CA GLY A 41 -5.59 -0.28 13.42
C GLY A 41 -5.76 -1.72 13.88
N LEU A 42 -4.67 -2.37 14.23
CA LEU A 42 -4.68 -3.67 14.91
C LEU A 42 -5.07 -3.44 16.39
N ARG A 43 -6.11 -4.14 16.85
CA ARG A 43 -6.61 -4.06 18.23
C ARG A 43 -5.96 -5.09 19.13
N ASP A 44 -5.79 -6.30 18.60
CA ASP A 44 -5.17 -7.41 19.32
C ASP A 44 -4.58 -8.41 18.36
N ASN A 45 -3.64 -9.20 18.84
CA ASN A 45 -2.99 -10.25 18.08
C ASN A 45 -2.83 -11.49 18.98
N LEU A 46 -3.52 -12.55 18.61
CA LEU A 46 -3.55 -13.80 19.35
C LEU A 46 -2.91 -14.91 18.52
N ARG A 47 -1.98 -15.64 19.11
CA ARG A 47 -1.36 -16.81 18.50
C ARG A 47 -1.77 -18.06 19.24
N THR A 48 -2.29 -19.02 18.52
CA THR A 48 -2.45 -20.40 18.99
C THR A 48 -1.42 -21.31 18.33
N ARG A 49 -1.39 -22.59 18.72
CA ARG A 49 -0.49 -23.56 18.07
C ARG A 49 -0.70 -23.69 16.56
N TRP A 50 -1.91 -23.39 16.07
CA TRP A 50 -2.31 -23.66 14.69
C TRP A 50 -2.68 -22.42 13.88
N HIS A 51 -3.01 -21.28 14.56
CA HIS A 51 -3.58 -20.11 13.91
C HIS A 51 -3.07 -18.81 14.51
N TRP A 52 -2.94 -17.82 13.65
CA TRP A 52 -2.80 -16.41 14.00
C TRP A 52 -4.17 -15.73 13.87
N TYR A 53 -4.56 -14.98 14.89
CA TYR A 53 -5.78 -14.19 14.91
C TYR A 53 -5.40 -12.73 15.09
N MET A 54 -5.51 -11.94 14.02
CA MET A 54 -5.31 -10.50 14.06
C MET A 54 -6.67 -9.82 14.14
N LEU A 55 -6.93 -9.09 15.21
CA LEU A 55 -8.19 -8.38 15.44
C LEU A 55 -7.99 -6.92 15.06
N PHE A 56 -8.66 -6.50 14.00
CA PHE A 56 -8.61 -5.13 13.53
C PHE A 56 -9.80 -4.30 13.99
N GLU A 57 -9.69 -2.97 13.92
CA GLU A 57 -10.86 -2.11 14.02
C GLU A 57 -11.86 -2.44 12.92
N TYR A 58 -13.16 -2.36 13.24
CA TYR A 58 -14.20 -2.60 12.26
C TYR A 58 -14.49 -1.34 11.44
N VAL A 59 -14.34 -1.44 10.11
CA VAL A 59 -14.65 -0.37 9.16
C VAL A 59 -15.97 -0.68 8.45
N ASN A 60 -16.96 0.14 8.63
CA ASN A 60 -18.38 -0.18 8.37
C ASN A 60 -18.96 0.39 7.06
N GLY A 61 -18.14 0.90 6.15
CA GLY A 61 -18.59 1.47 4.88
C GLY A 61 -18.28 0.63 3.64
N GLY A 62 -17.52 -0.49 3.80
CA GLY A 62 -17.18 -1.40 2.70
C GLY A 62 -15.91 -1.02 1.94
N GLN A 63 -15.66 -1.75 0.86
CA GLN A 63 -14.46 -1.56 0.02
C GLN A 63 -14.66 -0.39 -0.95
N MET A 64 -13.56 0.32 -1.23
CA MET A 64 -13.51 1.39 -2.23
C MET A 64 -13.85 0.85 -3.63
N LEU A 65 -13.44 -0.39 -3.94
CA LEU A 65 -13.76 -1.03 -5.20
C LEU A 65 -15.27 -1.13 -5.41
N ASP A 66 -16.02 -1.65 -4.42
CA ASP A 66 -17.48 -1.78 -4.49
C ASP A 66 -18.15 -0.41 -4.64
N TYR A 67 -17.60 0.60 -3.99
CA TYR A 67 -18.06 1.97 -4.11
C TYR A 67 -17.89 2.49 -5.55
N ILE A 68 -16.75 2.25 -6.19
CA ILE A 68 -16.49 2.67 -7.58
C ILE A 68 -17.35 1.86 -8.57
N ILE A 69 -17.52 0.56 -8.35
CA ILE A 69 -18.39 -0.29 -9.19
C ILE A 69 -19.82 0.23 -9.18
N SER A 70 -20.35 0.60 -8.00
CA SER A 70 -21.74 1.03 -7.84
C SER A 70 -22.00 2.48 -8.25
N HIS A 71 -21.02 3.39 -8.06
CA HIS A 71 -21.20 4.83 -8.29
C HIS A 71 -20.45 5.36 -9.52
N GLY A 72 -19.61 4.51 -10.14
CA GLY A 72 -18.72 4.93 -11.22
C GLY A 72 -17.57 5.82 -10.71
N LYS A 73 -17.06 6.69 -11.59
CA LYS A 73 -15.97 7.61 -11.25
C LYS A 73 -16.39 8.65 -10.22
N LEU A 74 -15.45 9.06 -9.38
CA LEU A 74 -15.67 10.07 -8.36
C LEU A 74 -15.65 11.50 -8.95
N LYS A 75 -16.40 12.41 -8.33
CA LYS A 75 -16.21 13.85 -8.55
C LYS A 75 -14.82 14.26 -8.07
N GLU A 76 -14.16 15.18 -8.76
CA GLU A 76 -12.79 15.62 -8.43
C GLU A 76 -12.62 16.04 -6.96
N LYS A 77 -13.59 16.71 -6.37
CA LYS A 77 -13.54 17.12 -4.95
C LYS A 77 -13.40 15.91 -4.02
N GLN A 78 -14.16 14.85 -4.28
CA GLN A 78 -14.11 13.62 -3.47
C GLN A 78 -12.84 12.82 -3.74
N ALA A 79 -12.45 12.65 -5.00
CA ALA A 79 -11.19 12.01 -5.37
C ALA A 79 -10.00 12.71 -4.71
N ARG A 80 -9.99 14.05 -4.66
CA ARG A 80 -8.96 14.83 -3.99
C ARG A 80 -8.92 14.64 -2.48
N LYS A 81 -10.09 14.49 -1.83
CA LYS A 81 -10.16 14.14 -0.41
C LYS A 81 -9.47 12.80 -0.16
N PHE A 82 -9.88 11.75 -0.89
CA PHE A 82 -9.31 10.42 -0.74
C PHE A 82 -7.82 10.38 -1.11
N ALA A 83 -7.42 11.09 -2.17
CA ALA A 83 -6.02 11.22 -2.54
C ALA A 83 -5.14 11.73 -1.39
N ARG A 84 -5.57 12.78 -0.69
CA ARG A 84 -4.84 13.33 0.46
C ARG A 84 -4.76 12.34 1.62
N GLN A 85 -5.82 11.62 1.88
CA GLN A 85 -5.87 10.63 2.95
C GLN A 85 -4.96 9.44 2.66
N ILE A 86 -4.97 8.92 1.42
CA ILE A 86 -4.08 7.84 0.99
C ILE A 86 -2.62 8.31 1.04
N ALA A 87 -2.33 9.51 0.50
CA ALA A 87 -0.98 10.08 0.53
C ALA A 87 -0.45 10.23 1.95
N SER A 88 -1.30 10.70 2.90
CA SER A 88 -0.94 10.82 4.30
C SER A 88 -0.58 9.47 4.94
N ALA A 89 -1.35 8.42 4.64
CA ALA A 89 -1.07 7.08 5.15
C ALA A 89 0.20 6.47 4.55
N VAL A 90 0.41 6.62 3.23
CA VAL A 90 1.61 6.12 2.54
C VAL A 90 2.86 6.85 3.02
N ASP A 91 2.80 8.19 3.15
CA ASP A 91 3.91 8.99 3.70
C ASP A 91 4.26 8.55 5.13
N TYR A 92 3.24 8.32 5.96
CA TYR A 92 3.45 7.81 7.32
C TYR A 92 4.17 6.46 7.33
N CYS A 93 3.77 5.52 6.46
CA CYS A 93 4.47 4.24 6.34
C CYS A 93 5.93 4.43 5.92
N HIS A 94 6.19 5.23 4.88
CA HIS A 94 7.54 5.46 4.36
C HIS A 94 8.46 6.14 5.39
N ARG A 95 7.95 7.10 6.18
CA ARG A 95 8.69 7.73 7.29
C ARG A 95 9.03 6.76 8.41
N ASN A 96 8.26 5.68 8.56
CA ASN A 96 8.54 4.60 9.49
C ASN A 96 9.29 3.43 8.82
N SER A 97 9.94 3.69 7.67
CA SER A 97 10.71 2.68 6.91
C SER A 97 9.89 1.46 6.48
N ILE A 98 8.57 1.60 6.32
CA ILE A 98 7.66 0.54 5.90
C ILE A 98 7.15 0.83 4.49
N VAL A 99 7.22 -0.17 3.60
CA VAL A 99 6.59 -0.15 2.28
C VAL A 99 5.44 -1.14 2.23
N HIS A 100 4.31 -0.72 1.64
CA HIS A 100 3.09 -1.52 1.57
C HIS A 100 3.19 -2.63 0.51
N ARG A 101 3.64 -2.30 -0.71
CA ARG A 101 3.90 -3.15 -1.87
C ARG A 101 2.68 -3.82 -2.53
N ASP A 102 1.48 -3.65 -1.99
CA ASP A 102 0.21 -4.09 -2.60
C ASP A 102 -0.89 -3.04 -2.43
N LEU A 103 -0.52 -1.76 -2.62
CA LEU A 103 -1.52 -0.69 -2.59
C LEU A 103 -2.41 -0.80 -3.83
N LYS A 104 -3.69 -1.05 -3.61
CA LYS A 104 -4.71 -1.20 -4.66
C LYS A 104 -6.07 -0.78 -4.12
N ILE A 105 -7.03 -0.62 -5.02
CA ILE A 105 -8.36 -0.12 -4.64
C ILE A 105 -9.12 -1.07 -3.73
N GLU A 106 -8.87 -2.39 -3.83
CA GLU A 106 -9.45 -3.44 -2.99
C GLU A 106 -8.95 -3.34 -1.54
N ASN A 107 -7.72 -2.83 -1.34
CA ASN A 107 -7.09 -2.70 -0.03
C ASN A 107 -7.37 -1.32 0.61
N ILE A 108 -8.39 -0.62 0.14
CA ILE A 108 -8.87 0.63 0.71
C ILE A 108 -10.33 0.47 1.10
N LEU A 109 -10.62 0.62 2.39
CA LEU A 109 -11.98 0.65 2.91
C LEU A 109 -12.45 2.10 3.05
N ILE A 110 -13.77 2.30 3.04
CA ILE A 110 -14.42 3.58 3.32
C ILE A 110 -15.20 3.42 4.62
N SER A 111 -15.06 4.37 5.55
CA SER A 111 -15.87 4.42 6.76
C SER A 111 -17.22 5.09 6.49
N LYS A 112 -18.19 4.94 7.41
CA LYS A 112 -19.46 5.67 7.32
C LYS A 112 -19.29 7.19 7.38
N THR A 113 -18.19 7.68 7.95
CA THR A 113 -17.85 9.11 7.96
C THR A 113 -17.27 9.59 6.63
N GLY A 114 -17.08 8.68 5.68
CA GLY A 114 -16.50 8.98 4.37
C GLY A 114 -14.99 9.19 4.38
N ASP A 115 -14.29 8.63 5.36
CA ASP A 115 -12.83 8.61 5.40
C ASP A 115 -12.31 7.23 5.00
N ILE A 116 -11.08 7.17 4.47
CA ILE A 116 -10.50 5.89 4.05
C ILE A 116 -9.75 5.19 5.19
N LYS A 117 -9.59 3.87 5.03
CA LYS A 117 -8.70 3.04 5.82
C LYS A 117 -7.94 2.09 4.91
N ILE A 118 -6.61 2.16 4.90
CA ILE A 118 -5.76 1.20 4.19
C ILE A 118 -5.65 -0.06 5.03
N ILE A 119 -5.77 -1.22 4.36
CA ILE A 119 -5.70 -2.56 4.95
C ILE A 119 -4.68 -3.43 4.22
N ASP A 120 -4.44 -4.63 4.75
CA ASP A 120 -3.65 -5.71 4.14
C ASP A 120 -2.16 -5.35 3.97
N PHE A 121 -1.43 -5.46 5.06
CA PHE A 121 0.02 -5.33 5.10
C PHE A 121 0.76 -6.68 4.92
N GLY A 122 0.09 -7.72 4.45
CA GLY A 122 0.63 -9.07 4.27
C GLY A 122 1.80 -9.16 3.29
N LEU A 123 1.93 -8.20 2.38
CA LEU A 123 3.06 -8.06 1.47
C LEU A 123 4.05 -6.95 1.87
N SER A 124 3.81 -6.23 2.96
CA SER A 124 4.66 -5.13 3.40
C SER A 124 6.06 -5.59 3.84
N ASN A 125 6.99 -4.67 3.86
CA ASN A 125 8.36 -4.93 4.30
C ASN A 125 9.01 -3.66 4.84
N LEU A 126 10.07 -3.86 5.61
CA LEU A 126 10.97 -2.79 6.01
C LEU A 126 11.94 -2.48 4.88
N PHE A 127 12.31 -1.22 4.73
CA PHE A 127 13.38 -0.76 3.85
C PHE A 127 14.31 0.16 4.64
N SER A 128 15.57 0.23 4.23
CA SER A 128 16.54 1.16 4.81
C SER A 128 16.87 2.24 3.80
N PRO A 129 16.55 3.52 4.10
CA PRO A 129 16.91 4.63 3.23
C PRO A 129 18.44 4.86 3.13
N GLU A 130 19.17 4.44 4.15
CA GLU A 130 20.62 4.66 4.30
C GLU A 130 21.46 3.51 3.75
N GLU A 131 20.89 2.31 3.67
CA GLU A 131 21.56 1.15 3.12
C GLU A 131 21.22 0.98 1.64
N ASP A 132 22.21 0.71 0.78
CA ASP A 132 22.01 0.33 -0.64
C ASP A 132 21.41 -1.10 -0.77
N ARG A 133 20.60 -1.49 0.21
CA ARG A 133 19.95 -2.80 0.30
C ARG A 133 18.60 -2.77 -0.44
N LYS A 134 18.62 -3.21 -1.67
CA LYS A 134 17.42 -3.26 -2.51
C LYS A 134 16.56 -4.49 -2.21
N LEU A 135 15.24 -4.28 -2.27
CA LEU A 135 14.25 -5.33 -2.21
C LEU A 135 14.27 -6.13 -3.52
N LYS A 136 14.08 -7.45 -3.41
CA LYS A 136 14.13 -8.39 -4.55
C LYS A 136 12.86 -9.24 -4.67
N THR A 137 11.89 -9.07 -3.75
CA THR A 137 10.63 -9.81 -3.80
C THR A 137 9.69 -9.12 -4.76
N TYR A 138 9.28 -9.82 -5.80
CA TYR A 138 8.34 -9.34 -6.80
C TYR A 138 6.94 -9.83 -6.43
N CYS A 139 6.12 -8.92 -5.94
CA CYS A 139 4.79 -9.20 -5.40
C CYS A 139 3.85 -8.04 -5.72
N GLY A 140 2.56 -8.23 -5.46
CA GLY A 140 1.52 -7.24 -5.67
C GLY A 140 0.59 -7.59 -6.84
N SER A 141 -0.44 -6.78 -7.01
CA SER A 141 -1.49 -6.96 -8.01
C SER A 141 -1.06 -6.36 -9.34
N LEU A 142 -1.09 -7.13 -10.41
CA LEU A 142 -0.53 -6.81 -11.73
C LEU A 142 -0.94 -5.43 -12.25
N TYR A 143 -2.24 -5.09 -12.21
CA TYR A 143 -2.76 -3.81 -12.72
C TYR A 143 -2.22 -2.59 -11.96
N PHE A 144 -1.74 -2.79 -10.73
CA PHE A 144 -1.21 -1.76 -9.83
C PHE A 144 0.31 -1.84 -9.70
N ALA A 145 0.95 -2.90 -10.25
CA ALA A 145 2.37 -3.15 -10.10
C ALA A 145 3.23 -2.17 -10.89
N ALA A 146 4.28 -1.68 -10.28
CA ALA A 146 5.28 -0.82 -10.91
C ALA A 146 6.10 -1.58 -11.97
N PRO A 147 6.61 -0.89 -13.02
CA PRO A 147 7.38 -1.51 -14.09
C PRO A 147 8.58 -2.32 -13.63
N GLU A 148 9.29 -1.87 -12.58
CA GLU A 148 10.43 -2.56 -11.99
C GLU A 148 10.06 -3.90 -11.37
N LEU A 149 8.86 -4.04 -10.78
CA LEU A 149 8.36 -5.30 -10.27
C LEU A 149 8.11 -6.30 -11.41
N LEU A 150 7.53 -5.84 -12.53
CA LEU A 150 7.28 -6.68 -13.70
C LEU A 150 8.55 -7.07 -14.45
N GLN A 151 9.63 -6.32 -14.25
CA GLN A 151 10.93 -6.58 -14.87
C GLN A 151 11.88 -7.35 -13.95
N ALA A 152 11.41 -7.77 -12.78
CA ALA A 152 12.23 -8.41 -11.75
C ALA A 152 13.51 -7.61 -11.43
N ARG A 153 13.42 -6.28 -11.39
CA ARG A 153 14.53 -5.39 -11.05
C ARG A 153 14.53 -5.08 -9.56
N PRO A 154 15.71 -5.06 -8.92
CA PRO A 154 15.81 -4.61 -7.53
C PRO A 154 15.30 -3.17 -7.36
N TYR A 155 14.58 -2.89 -6.27
CA TYR A 155 13.95 -1.61 -5.98
C TYR A 155 14.17 -1.20 -4.52
N THR A 156 14.05 0.09 -4.18
CA THR A 156 14.23 0.58 -2.81
C THR A 156 13.00 0.39 -1.95
N GLY A 157 11.83 0.62 -2.50
CA GLY A 157 10.54 0.38 -1.83
C GLY A 157 9.50 1.46 -2.07
N PRO A 158 9.70 2.70 -1.58
CA PRO A 158 8.70 3.77 -1.69
C PRO A 158 8.19 4.05 -3.11
N GLU A 159 9.05 3.90 -4.11
CA GLU A 159 8.72 4.15 -5.52
C GLU A 159 7.60 3.25 -6.04
N VAL A 160 7.52 2.00 -5.56
CA VAL A 160 6.47 1.07 -6.01
C VAL A 160 5.11 1.43 -5.41
N ASP A 161 5.06 1.91 -4.17
CA ASP A 161 3.83 2.38 -3.55
C ASP A 161 3.34 3.67 -4.21
N VAL A 162 4.27 4.56 -4.61
CA VAL A 162 3.95 5.80 -5.34
C VAL A 162 3.35 5.49 -6.71
N TRP A 163 3.90 4.52 -7.44
CA TRP A 163 3.31 4.04 -8.69
C TRP A 163 1.90 3.52 -8.47
N SER A 164 1.72 2.60 -7.52
CA SER A 164 0.43 2.00 -7.19
C SER A 164 -0.60 3.06 -6.76
N PHE A 165 -0.17 4.05 -5.98
CA PHE A 165 -1.00 5.20 -5.62
C PHE A 165 -1.46 5.99 -6.85
N GLY A 166 -0.56 6.23 -7.81
CA GLY A 166 -0.92 6.86 -9.09
C GLY A 166 -2.01 6.09 -9.84
N VAL A 167 -1.89 4.75 -9.90
CA VAL A 167 -2.91 3.89 -10.50
C VAL A 167 -4.24 3.98 -9.75
N VAL A 168 -4.22 3.94 -8.42
CA VAL A 168 -5.42 4.13 -7.59
C VAL A 168 -6.10 5.47 -7.90
N LEU A 169 -5.34 6.57 -7.97
CA LEU A 169 -5.88 7.89 -8.32
C LEU A 169 -6.56 7.89 -9.68
N PHE A 170 -5.95 7.24 -10.67
CA PHE A 170 -6.55 7.12 -11.99
C PHE A 170 -7.89 6.38 -11.92
N VAL A 171 -7.95 5.26 -11.19
CA VAL A 171 -9.20 4.51 -11.00
C VAL A 171 -10.27 5.38 -10.31
N LEU A 172 -9.91 6.13 -9.27
CA LEU A 172 -10.85 7.01 -8.57
C LEU A 172 -11.47 8.06 -9.50
N VAL A 173 -10.70 8.66 -10.41
CA VAL A 173 -11.17 9.72 -11.29
C VAL A 173 -11.70 9.24 -12.63
N CYS A 174 -11.27 8.07 -13.12
CA CYS A 174 -11.65 7.54 -14.43
C CYS A 174 -12.65 6.37 -14.34
N GLY A 175 -12.76 5.68 -13.21
CA GLY A 175 -13.59 4.50 -13.03
C GLY A 175 -13.06 3.24 -13.73
N LYS A 176 -11.82 3.28 -14.23
CA LYS A 176 -11.14 2.17 -14.91
C LYS A 176 -9.63 2.21 -14.65
N VAL A 177 -8.94 1.10 -14.83
CA VAL A 177 -7.47 1.06 -14.72
C VAL A 177 -6.80 1.81 -15.88
N PRO A 178 -5.59 2.38 -15.68
CA PRO A 178 -4.87 3.10 -16.74
C PRO A 178 -4.30 2.18 -17.82
N PHE A 179 -3.99 0.94 -17.44
CA PHE A 179 -3.41 -0.08 -18.31
C PHE A 179 -4.31 -1.31 -18.28
N ASP A 180 -4.80 -1.72 -19.45
CA ASP A 180 -5.62 -2.91 -19.59
C ASP A 180 -5.35 -3.56 -20.96
N ASP A 181 -5.28 -4.89 -20.98
CA ASP A 181 -5.17 -5.68 -22.19
C ASP A 181 -5.54 -7.14 -21.90
N GLN A 182 -6.22 -7.81 -22.83
CA GLN A 182 -6.54 -9.24 -22.72
C GLN A 182 -5.29 -10.12 -22.88
N TYR A 183 -4.27 -9.61 -23.59
CA TYR A 183 -3.01 -10.31 -23.80
C TYR A 183 -1.95 -9.83 -22.82
N MET A 184 -1.59 -10.69 -21.87
CA MET A 184 -0.68 -10.34 -20.75
C MET A 184 0.65 -9.69 -21.17
N PRO A 185 1.36 -10.16 -22.21
CA PRO A 185 2.56 -9.48 -22.69
C PRO A 185 2.32 -8.06 -23.20
N ALA A 186 1.14 -7.80 -23.83
CA ALA A 186 0.78 -6.45 -24.25
C ALA A 186 0.49 -5.54 -23.05
N LEU A 187 -0.18 -6.04 -22.01
CA LEU A 187 -0.38 -5.34 -20.75
C LEU A 187 0.96 -4.97 -20.11
N HIS A 188 1.90 -5.91 -20.01
CA HIS A 188 3.25 -5.65 -19.52
C HIS A 188 3.97 -4.55 -20.31
N GLN A 189 3.82 -4.54 -21.66
CA GLN A 189 4.41 -3.52 -22.50
C GLN A 189 3.78 -2.13 -22.26
N LYS A 190 2.44 -2.06 -22.08
CA LYS A 190 1.74 -0.80 -21.75
C LYS A 190 2.23 -0.24 -20.42
N ILE A 191 2.33 -1.07 -19.38
CA ILE A 191 2.84 -0.69 -18.06
C ILE A 191 4.28 -0.19 -18.17
N LYS A 192 5.16 -0.93 -18.87
CA LYS A 192 6.58 -0.55 -19.09
C LYS A 192 6.73 0.81 -19.77
N LYS A 193 5.87 1.12 -20.75
CA LYS A 193 5.90 2.39 -21.47
C LYS A 193 5.33 3.54 -20.65
N GLY A 194 4.50 3.25 -19.65
CA GLY A 194 3.80 4.27 -18.84
C GLY A 194 2.88 5.16 -19.68
N ALA A 195 2.49 4.72 -20.87
CA ALA A 195 1.64 5.51 -21.78
C ALA A 195 0.17 5.35 -21.35
N VAL A 196 -0.43 6.43 -20.87
CA VAL A 196 -1.80 6.48 -20.38
C VAL A 196 -2.65 7.36 -21.27
N ASP A 197 -3.80 6.84 -21.70
CA ASP A 197 -4.81 7.62 -22.40
C ASP A 197 -5.69 8.37 -21.40
N TYR A 198 -5.46 9.68 -21.30
CA TYR A 198 -6.24 10.55 -20.45
C TYR A 198 -7.55 10.94 -21.13
N PRO A 199 -8.71 10.76 -20.46
CA PRO A 199 -9.97 11.21 -20.99
C PRO A 199 -10.00 12.73 -21.17
N ASN A 200 -10.58 13.23 -22.28
CA ASN A 200 -10.65 14.64 -22.63
C ASN A 200 -11.41 15.52 -21.62
N TRP A 201 -12.21 14.93 -20.75
CA TRP A 201 -12.96 15.64 -19.71
C TRP A 201 -12.14 15.91 -18.43
N LEU A 202 -10.93 15.34 -18.29
CA LEU A 202 -10.00 15.71 -17.22
C LEU A 202 -9.51 17.14 -17.46
N SER A 203 -9.65 17.99 -16.44
CA SER A 203 -9.28 19.41 -16.53
C SER A 203 -7.81 19.56 -16.99
N SER A 204 -7.63 20.33 -18.07
CA SER A 204 -6.35 20.56 -18.76
C SER A 204 -5.23 21.16 -17.89
N GLY A 205 -5.56 21.73 -16.73
CA GLY A 205 -4.57 22.24 -15.79
C GLY A 205 -3.73 21.17 -15.06
N LYS A 206 -4.06 19.87 -15.26
CA LYS A 206 -3.44 18.77 -14.52
C LYS A 206 -2.76 17.72 -15.40
N CYS A 207 -2.87 17.85 -16.71
CA CYS A 207 -2.33 16.92 -17.71
C CYS A 207 -1.41 17.62 -18.72
N SER A 208 -0.63 18.62 -18.32
CA SER A 208 0.37 19.20 -19.23
C SER A 208 1.51 18.21 -19.47
N PRO A 209 1.96 18.03 -20.74
CA PRO A 209 3.19 17.33 -21.03
C PRO A 209 4.33 18.03 -20.28
N GLY A 210 4.92 17.37 -19.28
CA GLY A 210 5.97 17.96 -18.43
C GLY A 210 5.57 18.22 -16.97
N ASN A 211 4.29 18.11 -16.62
CA ASN A 211 3.85 18.09 -15.22
C ASN A 211 3.01 16.84 -14.94
N PRO A 212 3.62 15.69 -14.72
CA PRO A 212 2.95 14.42 -14.47
C PRO A 212 2.45 14.38 -13.03
N VAL A 213 1.47 15.24 -12.70
CA VAL A 213 1.00 15.38 -11.32
C VAL A 213 0.21 14.16 -10.82
N ILE A 214 -0.15 13.20 -11.69
CA ILE A 214 -1.03 12.12 -11.21
C ILE A 214 -0.57 10.70 -11.55
N ILE A 215 0.17 10.39 -12.63
CA ILE A 215 0.28 8.97 -13.03
C ILE A 215 1.65 8.53 -13.55
N ALA A 216 2.61 9.40 -13.74
CA ALA A 216 3.99 8.95 -13.91
C ALA A 216 4.69 9.11 -12.56
N PRO A 217 5.28 8.04 -11.99
CA PRO A 217 6.03 8.19 -10.78
C PRO A 217 7.18 9.17 -11.06
N PRO A 218 7.28 10.29 -10.33
CA PRO A 218 8.46 11.10 -10.38
C PRO A 218 9.64 10.25 -9.90
N PRO A 219 10.88 10.50 -10.36
CA PRO A 219 12.06 9.87 -9.79
C PRO A 219 12.04 10.03 -8.26
N ALA A 220 12.52 9.03 -7.53
CA ALA A 220 12.40 8.88 -6.07
C ALA A 220 12.75 10.15 -5.25
N ASN A 221 13.62 11.01 -5.78
CA ASN A 221 14.02 12.28 -5.17
C ASN A 221 13.02 13.45 -5.40
N THR A 222 12.00 13.27 -6.21
CA THR A 222 10.99 14.32 -6.50
C THR A 222 9.76 14.18 -5.58
N TRP A 223 9.54 13.00 -4.98
CA TRP A 223 8.39 12.71 -4.12
C TRP A 223 8.33 13.62 -2.89
N HIS A 224 9.44 13.78 -2.17
CA HIS A 224 9.51 14.68 -1.01
C HIS A 224 9.21 16.14 -1.36
N ARG A 225 9.55 16.58 -2.58
CA ARG A 225 9.23 17.95 -3.05
C ARG A 225 7.75 18.10 -3.39
N MET A 226 7.11 17.04 -3.94
CA MET A 226 5.67 17.07 -4.26
C MET A 226 4.81 17.03 -3.01
N GLN A 227 5.18 16.27 -1.97
CA GLN A 227 4.51 16.30 -0.67
C GLN A 227 4.54 17.70 -0.05
N ALA A 228 5.70 18.35 -0.03
CA ALA A 228 5.85 19.69 0.52
C ALA A 228 5.01 20.74 -0.23
N SER A 229 4.91 20.66 -1.56
CA SER A 229 4.13 21.61 -2.36
C SER A 229 2.61 21.39 -2.23
N HIS A 230 2.14 20.15 -2.14
CA HIS A 230 0.71 19.86 -1.99
C HIS A 230 0.18 20.16 -0.58
N LEU A 231 1.01 20.03 0.47
CA LEU A 231 0.65 20.44 1.83
C LEU A 231 0.63 21.99 1.96
N ALA A 232 1.53 22.68 1.26
CA ALA A 232 1.57 24.15 1.23
C ALA A 232 0.38 24.78 0.50
N ASP A 233 -0.06 24.16 -0.62
CA ASP A 233 -1.18 24.65 -1.44
C ASP A 233 -2.56 24.33 -0.83
N ALA A 234 -2.61 23.43 0.18
CA ALA A 234 -3.84 23.02 0.86
C ALA A 234 -4.33 24.02 1.93
N GLY A 235 -3.60 25.11 2.20
CA GLY A 235 -4.03 26.19 3.09
C GLY A 235 -4.14 25.81 4.58
N ASP A 236 -3.76 24.59 4.97
CA ASP A 236 -3.82 24.15 6.38
C ASP A 236 -2.45 24.09 7.04
N ARG A 237 -1.93 25.29 7.37
CA ARG A 237 -0.71 25.45 8.17
C ARG A 237 -0.83 24.83 9.59
N SER A 238 -2.05 24.56 10.06
CA SER A 238 -2.31 24.02 11.40
C SER A 238 -1.99 22.52 11.48
N GLU A 239 -2.24 21.76 10.41
CA GLU A 239 -1.99 20.33 10.36
C GLU A 239 -0.49 20.02 10.14
N ALA A 240 0.19 20.79 9.30
CA ALA A 240 1.64 20.72 9.13
C ALA A 240 2.42 21.08 10.41
N ALA A 241 1.93 22.07 11.19
CA ALA A 241 2.52 22.44 12.48
C ALA A 241 2.30 21.35 13.54
N ARG A 242 1.15 20.67 13.55
CA ARG A 242 0.88 19.55 14.48
C ARG A 242 1.70 18.29 14.15
N LEU A 243 1.98 18.03 12.89
CA LEU A 243 2.83 16.92 12.45
C LEU A 243 4.30 17.19 12.82
N ASN A 244 4.79 18.40 12.63
CA ASN A 244 6.15 18.79 13.04
C ASN A 244 6.36 18.85 14.56
N ALA A 245 5.32 19.19 15.34
CA ALA A 245 5.41 19.23 16.80
C ALA A 245 5.47 17.84 17.47
N ARG A 246 5.06 16.78 16.77
CA ARG A 246 5.15 15.40 17.25
C ARG A 246 6.43 14.67 16.79
N GLY A 247 7.27 15.31 16.00
CA GLY A 247 8.48 14.74 15.39
C GLY A 247 9.72 14.73 16.28
N HIS A 248 9.60 15.02 17.59
CA HIS A 248 10.73 15.03 18.53
C HIS A 248 10.55 14.07 19.70
N GLU A 249 10.10 12.85 19.43
CA GLU A 249 10.38 11.75 20.36
C GLU A 249 11.57 10.95 19.83
N PRO A 250 12.58 10.62 20.69
CA PRO A 250 13.76 9.92 20.27
C PRO A 250 13.41 8.49 19.80
N PRO A 251 14.23 7.89 18.90
CA PRO A 251 14.00 6.53 18.44
C PRO A 251 14.10 5.58 19.64
N LEU A 252 13.10 4.71 19.78
CA LEU A 252 13.07 3.66 20.80
C LEU A 252 14.19 2.67 20.50
N ASP A 253 15.07 2.47 21.47
CA ASP A 253 16.15 1.49 21.42
C ASP A 253 15.63 0.08 21.14
N ALA A 254 16.39 -0.67 20.34
CA ALA A 254 16.08 -2.02 19.86
C ALA A 254 15.92 -3.10 20.98
N GLN A 255 15.88 -2.73 22.23
CA GLN A 255 15.79 -3.64 23.39
C GLN A 255 14.45 -3.56 24.16
N GLY A 256 13.49 -2.75 23.74
CA GLY A 256 12.26 -2.44 24.50
C GLY A 256 11.00 -3.24 24.14
N ILE A 257 11.03 -4.15 23.20
CA ILE A 257 9.80 -4.85 22.75
C ILE A 257 9.77 -6.29 23.26
N GLN A 258 9.56 -6.46 24.55
CA GLN A 258 8.93 -7.65 25.09
C GLN A 258 7.56 -7.29 25.65
N ARG A 259 6.51 -7.38 24.84
CA ARG A 259 5.14 -7.48 25.35
C ARG A 259 4.78 -8.95 25.50
N PRO A 260 4.20 -9.37 26.65
CA PRO A 260 3.87 -10.77 26.87
C PRO A 260 2.76 -11.22 25.92
N THR A 261 3.05 -12.22 25.12
CA THR A 261 2.04 -13.03 24.44
C THR A 261 1.20 -13.72 25.51
N ARG A 262 -0.10 -13.39 25.60
CA ARG A 262 -1.03 -14.18 26.40
C ARG A 262 -1.28 -15.51 25.70
N GLU A 263 -0.70 -16.57 26.25
CA GLU A 263 -1.09 -17.94 25.90
C GLU A 263 -2.48 -18.22 26.49
N LEU A 264 -3.43 -18.56 25.61
CA LEU A 264 -4.73 -19.06 26.01
C LEU A 264 -4.60 -20.56 26.30
N SER A 265 -4.79 -20.93 27.56
CA SER A 265 -4.96 -22.33 27.93
C SER A 265 -6.24 -22.88 27.32
N PRO A 266 -6.28 -24.17 26.90
CA PRO A 266 -7.50 -24.76 26.35
C PRO A 266 -8.58 -24.86 27.42
N PRO A 267 -9.87 -24.76 27.03
CA PRO A 267 -10.97 -24.99 27.95
C PRO A 267 -10.97 -26.45 28.41
N ALA A 268 -11.29 -26.64 29.68
CA ALA A 268 -11.40 -27.95 30.35
C ALA A 268 -12.55 -28.80 29.74
#